data_79fe39df52625b98fe2f0faf02421230
#
_entry.id   79fe39df52625b98fe2f0faf02421230
#
_cell.length_a   1.000
_cell.length_b   1.000
_cell.length_c   1.000
_cell.angle_alpha   90.00
_cell.angle_beta   90.00
_cell.angle_gamma   90.00
#
_symmetry.space_group_name_H-M   'P 1'
#
loop_
_entity.id
_entity.type
_entity.pdbx_description
1 polymer ?
#
loop_
_entity_poly.entity_id
_entity_poly.type
_entity_poly.pdbx_seq_one_letter_code
_entity_poly.pdbx_strand_id
1 'polypeptide(L)'
;MSEKSKQKWYVVNTYSGHENRAKLGLEERIENGGLQDFFGEILIPTENVMEMVKGQRRTSTRKFYPGYMFVQMEINDRSFHLVKATPKITGFLGGQHPSPVPERDIKGVQTAMDTGKDKPTAKVEYTVGETVQVVDGPFTTFSGSIEEVNSDKQRVKVIVSMFGRATPVELEFKQIEKQQEQA
;
A
#
# COMPACT_ATOMS: atom_id res chain seq x y z
N MET A 1 15.92 26.13 16.24
CA MET A 1 16.07 24.68 16.43
C MET A 1 14.69 24.07 16.44
N SER A 2 14.41 23.26 15.46
CA SER A 2 13.06 22.79 15.17
C SER A 2 12.58 21.79 16.23
N GLU A 3 11.50 22.11 16.91
CA GLU A 3 10.78 21.24 17.85
C GLU A 3 10.26 19.95 17.22
N LYS A 4 10.39 19.82 15.88
CA LYS A 4 10.04 18.63 15.11
C LYS A 4 10.85 17.38 15.48
N SER A 5 11.95 17.51 16.20
CA SER A 5 12.80 16.37 16.57
C SER A 5 12.21 15.44 17.63
N LYS A 6 11.16 15.87 18.32
CA LYS A 6 10.47 15.07 19.35
C LYS A 6 9.23 14.35 18.82
N GLN A 7 8.75 14.74 17.67
CA GLN A 7 7.58 14.12 17.05
C GLN A 7 7.98 12.78 16.40
N LYS A 8 7.25 11.76 16.75
CA LYS A 8 7.43 10.40 16.21
C LYS A 8 6.13 9.93 15.59
N TRP A 9 6.23 8.95 14.71
CA TRP A 9 5.06 8.34 14.10
C TRP A 9 4.47 7.25 14.99
N TYR A 10 3.14 7.28 15.14
CA TYR A 10 2.38 6.29 15.89
C TYR A 10 1.22 5.78 15.06
N VAL A 11 0.83 4.54 15.31
CA VAL A 11 -0.33 3.93 14.66
C VAL A 11 -1.56 4.12 15.55
N VAL A 12 -2.61 4.64 14.94
CA VAL A 12 -3.90 4.87 15.59
C VAL A 12 -4.95 3.96 14.94
N ASN A 13 -5.70 3.25 15.77
CA ASN A 13 -6.81 2.42 15.33
C ASN A 13 -8.07 3.27 15.18
N THR A 14 -8.74 3.10 14.07
CA THR A 14 -10.04 3.74 13.77
C THR A 14 -11.07 2.69 13.39
N TYR A 15 -12.32 3.10 13.31
CA TYR A 15 -13.33 2.25 12.68
C TYR A 15 -13.07 2.15 11.18
N SER A 16 -13.09 0.94 10.66
CA SER A 16 -12.89 0.69 9.23
C SER A 16 -13.96 1.44 8.40
N GLY A 17 -13.50 2.17 7.38
CA GLY A 17 -14.36 3.01 6.56
C GLY A 17 -14.56 4.43 7.08
N HIS A 18 -14.12 4.73 8.30
CA HIS A 18 -14.27 6.05 8.94
C HIS A 18 -12.94 6.79 9.14
N GLU A 19 -11.87 6.36 8.51
CA GLU A 19 -10.53 6.92 8.71
C GLU A 19 -10.45 8.40 8.32
N ASN A 20 -11.08 8.81 7.23
CA ASN A 20 -11.11 10.21 6.81
C ASN A 20 -11.86 11.09 7.82
N ARG A 21 -12.96 10.60 8.37
CA ARG A 21 -13.72 11.32 9.40
C ARG A 21 -12.92 11.41 10.70
N ALA A 22 -12.22 10.36 11.06
CA ALA A 22 -11.33 10.36 12.22
C ALA A 22 -10.20 11.38 12.05
N LYS A 23 -9.60 11.44 10.88
CA LYS A 23 -8.56 12.43 10.56
C LYS A 23 -9.07 13.85 10.69
N LEU A 24 -10.19 14.18 10.04
CA LEU A 24 -10.80 15.52 10.11
C LEU A 24 -11.16 15.91 11.54
N GLY A 25 -11.80 15.01 12.28
CA GLY A 25 -12.15 15.25 13.68
C GLY A 25 -10.94 15.45 14.57
N LEU A 26 -9.85 14.75 14.30
CA LEU A 26 -8.59 14.93 15.03
C LEU A 26 -7.94 16.28 14.71
N GLU A 27 -7.88 16.65 13.44
CA GLU A 27 -7.35 17.95 13.00
C GLU A 27 -8.10 19.12 13.64
N GLU A 28 -9.44 19.07 13.63
CA GLU A 28 -10.28 20.08 14.27
C GLU A 28 -10.00 20.19 15.79
N ARG A 29 -9.86 19.06 16.46
CA ARG A 29 -9.56 19.05 17.90
C ARG A 29 -8.17 19.56 18.22
N ILE A 30 -7.18 19.28 17.39
CA ILE A 30 -5.82 19.82 17.51
C ILE A 30 -5.85 21.33 17.39
N GLU A 31 -6.57 21.83 16.42
CA GLU A 31 -6.69 23.26 16.15
C GLU A 31 -7.43 23.98 17.28
N ASN A 32 -8.57 23.46 17.70
CA ASN A 32 -9.38 24.03 18.77
C ASN A 32 -8.71 23.91 20.15
N GLY A 33 -7.90 22.88 20.35
CA GLY A 33 -7.16 22.68 21.61
C GLY A 33 -5.84 23.42 21.69
N GLY A 34 -5.40 24.05 20.61
CA GLY A 34 -4.11 24.75 20.56
C GLY A 34 -2.91 23.84 20.71
N LEU A 35 -3.03 22.59 20.25
CA LEU A 35 -1.99 21.57 20.36
C LEU A 35 -1.22 21.32 19.04
N GLN A 36 -1.28 22.25 18.09
CA GLN A 36 -0.62 22.10 16.79
C GLN A 36 0.89 21.85 16.90
N ASP A 37 1.53 22.39 17.93
CA ASP A 37 2.98 22.21 18.15
C ASP A 37 3.36 20.77 18.49
N PHE A 38 2.43 19.99 19.01
CA PHE A 38 2.65 18.59 19.37
C PHE A 38 2.30 17.60 18.24
N PHE A 39 1.64 18.07 17.20
CA PHE A 39 1.21 17.25 16.07
C PHE A 39 1.87 17.70 14.78
N GLY A 40 2.19 16.72 13.94
CA GLY A 40 2.69 16.94 12.60
C GLY A 40 1.71 16.44 11.55
N GLU A 41 2.19 15.59 10.68
CA GLU A 41 1.41 15.05 9.58
C GLU A 41 0.54 13.87 10.05
N ILE A 42 -0.65 13.76 9.48
CA ILE A 42 -1.57 12.63 9.65
C ILE A 42 -1.71 11.93 8.31
N LEU A 43 -1.39 10.63 8.27
CA LEU A 43 -1.33 9.83 7.06
C LEU A 43 -2.30 8.67 7.14
N ILE A 44 -3.18 8.54 6.14
CA ILE A 44 -4.03 7.36 5.96
C ILE A 44 -3.40 6.52 4.84
N PRO A 45 -2.97 5.28 5.13
CA PRO A 45 -2.32 4.45 4.11
C PRO A 45 -3.33 4.00 3.05
N THR A 46 -3.26 4.62 1.88
CA THR A 46 -4.14 4.34 0.74
C THR A 46 -3.34 4.18 -0.54
N GLU A 47 -3.86 3.38 -1.45
CA GLU A 47 -3.34 3.29 -2.80
C GLU A 47 -4.46 3.58 -3.81
N ASN A 48 -4.10 4.17 -4.92
CA ASN A 48 -5.02 4.34 -6.03
C ASN A 48 -4.88 3.13 -6.95
N VAL A 49 -5.96 2.37 -7.09
CA VAL A 49 -6.01 1.20 -7.95
C VAL A 49 -6.84 1.52 -9.18
N MET A 50 -6.30 1.25 -10.35
CA MET A 50 -7.08 1.34 -11.58
C MET A 50 -7.83 0.03 -11.80
N GLU A 51 -9.15 0.10 -11.72
CA GLU A 51 -10.03 -1.04 -11.99
C GLU A 51 -10.77 -0.87 -13.31
N MET A 52 -10.91 -1.96 -14.04
CA MET A 52 -11.77 -2.03 -15.23
C MET A 52 -13.18 -2.44 -14.78
N VAL A 53 -14.09 -1.50 -14.73
CA VAL A 53 -15.50 -1.76 -14.43
C VAL A 53 -16.34 -1.46 -15.68
N LYS A 54 -17.03 -2.45 -16.18
CA LYS A 54 -17.90 -2.35 -17.38
C LYS A 54 -17.19 -1.75 -18.61
N GLY A 55 -15.92 -2.12 -18.83
CA GLY A 55 -15.13 -1.62 -19.95
C GLY A 55 -14.59 -0.19 -19.80
N GLN A 56 -14.83 0.46 -18.67
CA GLN A 56 -14.31 1.79 -18.36
C GLN A 56 -13.24 1.72 -17.27
N ARG A 57 -12.17 2.47 -17.45
CA ARG A 57 -11.14 2.62 -16.43
C ARG A 57 -11.66 3.53 -15.31
N ARG A 58 -11.73 2.99 -14.12
CA ARG A 58 -12.05 3.75 -12.91
C ARG A 58 -10.87 3.70 -11.94
N THR A 59 -10.51 4.86 -11.41
CA THR A 59 -9.56 4.94 -10.31
C THR A 59 -10.32 4.79 -9.00
N SER A 60 -10.09 3.71 -8.27
CA SER A 60 -10.61 3.53 -6.92
C SER A 60 -9.49 3.67 -5.91
N THR A 61 -9.80 4.26 -4.77
CA THR A 61 -8.86 4.37 -3.66
C THR A 61 -9.03 3.15 -2.76
N ARG A 62 -7.97 2.37 -2.65
CA ARG A 62 -7.91 1.20 -1.79
C ARG A 62 -7.04 1.51 -0.59
N LYS A 63 -7.46 1.06 0.58
CA LYS A 63 -6.69 1.21 1.80
C LYS A 63 -5.80 -0.01 2.02
N PHE A 64 -4.51 0.21 2.24
CA PHE A 64 -3.56 -0.87 2.56
C PHE A 64 -3.91 -1.53 3.88
N TYR A 65 -4.26 -0.72 4.87
CA TYR A 65 -4.59 -1.17 6.22
C TYR A 65 -5.89 -0.51 6.66
N PRO A 66 -7.06 -1.11 6.36
CA PRO A 66 -8.34 -0.57 6.80
C PRO A 66 -8.41 -0.47 8.34
N GLY A 67 -8.85 0.66 8.84
CA GLY A 67 -8.94 0.90 10.28
C GLY A 67 -7.66 1.36 10.95
N TYR A 68 -6.63 1.74 10.16
CA TYR A 68 -5.36 2.26 10.67
C TYR A 68 -5.06 3.64 10.12
N MET A 69 -4.42 4.46 10.94
CA MET A 69 -3.98 5.80 10.57
C MET A 69 -2.64 6.06 11.23
N PHE A 70 -1.71 6.69 10.51
CA PHE A 70 -0.43 7.11 11.05
C PHE A 70 -0.49 8.57 11.46
N VAL A 71 -0.07 8.86 12.68
CA VAL A 71 -0.04 10.22 13.22
C VAL A 71 1.36 10.55 13.69
N GLN A 72 1.91 11.64 13.16
CA GLN A 72 3.16 12.20 13.66
C GLN A 72 2.86 13.12 14.83
N MET A 73 3.36 12.78 16.01
CA MET A 73 3.05 13.53 17.21
C MET A 73 4.11 13.34 18.29
N GLU A 74 4.14 14.29 19.22
CA GLU A 74 4.81 14.13 20.50
C GLU A 74 3.79 13.63 21.53
N ILE A 75 4.06 12.47 22.16
CA ILE A 75 3.15 11.92 23.16
C ILE A 75 3.36 12.60 24.50
N ASN A 76 2.30 13.21 25.00
CA ASN A 76 2.14 13.68 26.36
C ASN A 76 0.69 13.46 26.81
N ASP A 77 0.39 13.74 28.04
CA ASP A 77 -0.96 13.48 28.60
C ASP A 77 -2.06 14.18 27.78
N ARG A 78 -1.80 15.41 27.35
CA ARG A 78 -2.78 16.20 26.57
C ARG A 78 -2.98 15.64 25.18
N SER A 79 -1.90 15.38 24.44
CA SER A 79 -1.99 14.86 23.08
C SER A 79 -2.57 13.45 23.06
N PHE A 80 -2.18 12.61 24.00
CA PHE A 80 -2.71 11.26 24.13
C PHE A 80 -4.23 11.25 24.40
N HIS A 81 -4.70 12.03 25.35
CA HIS A 81 -6.12 12.14 25.64
C HIS A 81 -6.91 12.75 24.49
N LEU A 82 -6.36 13.73 23.80
CA LEU A 82 -7.02 14.36 22.66
C LEU A 82 -7.27 13.34 21.54
N VAL A 83 -6.29 12.52 21.21
CA VAL A 83 -6.43 11.46 20.20
C VAL A 83 -7.47 10.43 20.62
N LYS A 84 -7.41 9.97 21.86
CA LYS A 84 -8.38 8.98 22.38
C LYS A 84 -9.80 9.51 22.48
N ALA A 85 -9.96 10.79 22.73
CA ALA A 85 -11.27 11.43 22.80
C ALA A 85 -11.88 11.76 21.44
N THR A 86 -11.12 11.65 20.36
CA THR A 86 -11.60 11.94 19.01
C THR A 86 -12.59 10.87 18.56
N PRO A 87 -13.78 11.27 18.05
CA PRO A 87 -14.74 10.32 17.52
C PRO A 87 -14.16 9.48 16.36
N LYS A 88 -14.60 8.24 16.26
CA LYS A 88 -14.13 7.24 15.28
C LYS A 88 -12.72 6.71 15.50
N ILE A 89 -11.99 7.20 16.48
CA ILE A 89 -10.72 6.65 16.93
C ILE A 89 -10.98 5.69 18.09
N THR A 90 -10.48 4.46 17.99
CA THR A 90 -10.61 3.46 19.07
C THR A 90 -9.46 3.53 20.06
N GLY A 91 -8.29 3.98 19.62
CA GLY A 91 -7.11 4.15 20.45
C GLY A 91 -5.82 3.96 19.67
N PHE A 92 -4.71 3.99 20.40
CA PHE A 92 -3.40 3.71 19.82
C PHE A 92 -3.14 2.22 19.70
N LEU A 93 -2.40 1.82 18.67
CA LEU A 93 -1.82 0.48 18.62
C LEU A 93 -0.77 0.36 19.74
N GLY A 94 -0.93 -0.63 20.60
CA GLY A 94 -0.12 -0.78 21.81
C GLY A 94 -0.79 -0.23 23.09
N GLY A 95 -2.01 0.30 22.98
CA GLY A 95 -2.82 0.72 24.12
C GLY A 95 -2.25 1.94 24.86
N GLN A 96 -1.95 1.79 26.13
CA GLN A 96 -1.48 2.89 26.98
C GLN A 96 0.00 3.23 26.73
N HIS A 97 0.74 2.34 26.12
CA HIS A 97 2.16 2.52 25.80
C HIS A 97 2.41 2.32 24.31
N PRO A 98 1.98 3.28 23.47
CA PRO A 98 2.18 3.15 22.04
C PRO A 98 3.66 3.18 21.67
N SER A 99 4.07 2.28 20.79
CA SER A 99 5.42 2.24 20.27
C SER A 99 5.55 3.07 19.02
N PRO A 100 6.60 3.89 18.89
CA PRO A 100 6.80 4.67 17.69
C PRO A 100 7.15 3.79 16.50
N VAL A 101 6.64 4.16 15.33
CA VAL A 101 6.95 3.51 14.06
C VAL A 101 8.22 4.14 13.48
N PRO A 102 9.19 3.34 13.01
CA PRO A 102 10.38 3.88 12.37
C PRO A 102 10.04 4.71 11.13
N GLU A 103 10.73 5.83 10.94
CA GLU A 103 10.51 6.72 9.78
C GLU A 103 10.67 5.99 8.44
N ARG A 104 11.57 5.02 8.35
CA ARG A 104 11.76 4.20 7.14
C ARG A 104 10.48 3.49 6.71
N ASP A 105 9.69 3.02 7.66
CA ASP A 105 8.44 2.31 7.39
C ASP A 105 7.37 3.30 6.88
N ILE A 106 7.34 4.49 7.46
CA ILE A 106 6.46 5.57 7.00
C ILE A 106 6.84 6.04 5.59
N LYS A 107 8.12 6.19 5.31
CA LYS A 107 8.61 6.51 3.96
C LYS A 107 8.22 5.46 2.94
N GLY A 108 8.26 4.19 3.32
CA GLY A 108 7.78 3.09 2.49
C GLY A 108 6.30 3.22 2.13
N VAL A 109 5.46 3.54 3.11
CA VAL A 109 4.02 3.78 2.90
C VAL A 109 3.79 5.01 2.02
N GLN A 110 4.47 6.11 2.29
CA GLN A 110 4.36 7.33 1.47
C GLN A 110 4.78 7.09 0.03
N THR A 111 5.88 6.39 -0.19
CA THR A 111 6.35 6.02 -1.53
C THR A 111 5.32 5.15 -2.26
N ALA A 112 4.72 4.18 -1.57
CA ALA A 112 3.68 3.34 -2.13
C ALA A 112 2.43 4.14 -2.51
N MET A 113 2.06 5.14 -1.70
CA MET A 113 0.95 6.05 -2.00
C MET A 113 1.25 6.94 -3.20
N ASP A 114 2.45 7.48 -3.30
CA ASP A 114 2.88 8.34 -4.40
C ASP A 114 3.01 7.57 -5.71
N THR A 115 3.54 6.37 -5.66
CA THR A 115 3.67 5.50 -6.83
C THR A 115 2.29 5.11 -7.38
N GLY A 116 1.29 4.95 -6.52
CA GLY A 116 -0.09 4.68 -6.92
C GLY A 116 -0.79 5.85 -7.61
N LYS A 117 -0.29 7.09 -7.46
CA LYS A 117 -0.86 8.27 -8.13
C LYS A 117 -0.40 8.42 -9.58
N ASP A 118 0.84 8.07 -9.88
CA ASP A 118 1.48 8.37 -11.17
C ASP A 118 1.73 7.15 -12.05
N LYS A 119 1.65 5.96 -11.49
CA LYS A 119 1.85 4.72 -12.24
C LYS A 119 0.72 3.74 -11.99
N PRO A 120 -0.11 3.45 -13.00
CA PRO A 120 -0.86 2.21 -12.96
C PRO A 120 0.18 1.09 -12.87
N THR A 121 0.20 0.38 -11.72
CA THR A 121 1.05 -0.78 -11.47
C THR A 121 2.33 -0.77 -12.29
N ALA A 122 3.49 -0.76 -11.65
CA ALA A 122 4.77 -0.82 -12.36
C ALA A 122 4.56 -1.59 -13.65
N LYS A 123 4.73 -0.93 -14.80
CA LYS A 123 4.72 -1.62 -16.07
C LYS A 123 5.87 -2.60 -16.06
N VAL A 124 5.60 -3.79 -15.61
CA VAL A 124 6.51 -4.89 -15.87
C VAL A 124 6.35 -5.14 -17.36
N GLU A 125 7.23 -4.56 -18.13
CA GLU A 125 7.27 -4.82 -19.56
C GLU A 125 7.86 -6.20 -19.76
N TYR A 126 7.01 -7.12 -20.14
CA TYR A 126 7.43 -8.42 -20.60
C TYR A 126 7.68 -8.34 -22.10
N THR A 127 8.78 -8.95 -22.54
CA THR A 127 9.15 -9.01 -23.95
C THR A 127 9.04 -10.45 -24.45
N VAL A 128 8.61 -10.63 -25.69
CA VAL A 128 8.58 -11.94 -26.34
C VAL A 128 9.98 -12.55 -26.32
N GLY A 129 10.07 -13.81 -25.89
CA GLY A 129 11.33 -14.54 -25.77
C GLY A 129 11.95 -14.51 -24.37
N GLU A 130 11.44 -13.69 -23.45
CA GLU A 130 11.92 -13.70 -22.06
C GLU A 130 11.52 -14.98 -21.33
N THR A 131 12.40 -15.45 -20.46
CA THR A 131 12.12 -16.57 -19.58
C THR A 131 11.48 -16.06 -18.30
N VAL A 132 10.34 -16.62 -17.95
CA VAL A 132 9.58 -16.28 -16.75
C VAL A 132 9.26 -17.53 -15.92
N GLN A 133 9.08 -17.34 -14.64
CA GLN A 133 8.62 -18.38 -13.73
C GLN A 133 7.18 -18.12 -13.33
N VAL A 134 6.38 -19.16 -13.30
CA VAL A 134 5.00 -19.06 -12.82
C VAL A 134 5.01 -19.14 -11.29
N VAL A 135 4.41 -18.12 -10.66
CA VAL A 135 4.41 -17.99 -9.19
C VAL A 135 3.04 -18.20 -8.57
N ASP A 136 1.99 -18.23 -9.39
CA ASP A 136 0.63 -18.44 -8.93
C ASP A 136 -0.18 -19.27 -9.92
N GLY A 137 -1.16 -20.02 -9.42
CA GLY A 137 -2.04 -20.87 -10.20
C GLY A 137 -1.57 -22.31 -10.30
N PRO A 138 -2.25 -23.13 -11.15
CA PRO A 138 -1.98 -24.56 -11.25
C PRO A 138 -0.61 -24.90 -11.85
N PHE A 139 0.07 -23.93 -12.47
CA PHE A 139 1.39 -24.09 -13.11
C PHE A 139 2.52 -23.48 -12.26
N THR A 140 2.28 -23.23 -10.99
CA THR A 140 3.30 -22.70 -10.05
C THR A 140 4.56 -23.57 -10.07
N THR A 141 5.71 -22.93 -10.04
CA THR A 141 7.06 -23.53 -10.10
C THR A 141 7.55 -23.92 -11.51
N PHE A 142 6.70 -23.93 -12.51
CA PHE A 142 7.15 -24.15 -13.88
C PHE A 142 7.72 -22.86 -14.47
N SER A 143 8.74 -23.03 -15.32
CA SER A 143 9.32 -21.95 -16.10
C SER A 143 8.90 -22.06 -17.54
N GLY A 144 8.79 -20.94 -18.20
CA GLY A 144 8.48 -20.92 -19.61
C GLY A 144 9.00 -19.67 -20.30
N SER A 145 8.91 -19.64 -21.63
CA SER A 145 9.26 -18.47 -22.43
C SER A 145 8.01 -17.78 -22.94
N ILE A 146 8.05 -16.47 -22.99
CA ILE A 146 6.93 -15.65 -23.48
C ILE A 146 6.84 -15.75 -25.00
N GLU A 147 5.70 -16.21 -25.51
CA GLU A 147 5.39 -16.27 -26.91
C GLU A 147 4.68 -15.02 -27.42
N GLU A 148 3.76 -14.49 -26.60
CA GLU A 148 2.97 -13.32 -26.94
C GLU A 148 2.68 -12.50 -25.69
N VAL A 149 2.69 -11.18 -25.83
CA VAL A 149 2.36 -10.23 -24.75
C VAL A 149 1.14 -9.41 -25.15
N ASN A 150 0.11 -9.43 -24.33
CA ASN A 150 -1.07 -8.58 -24.48
C ASN A 150 -1.11 -7.57 -23.35
N SER A 151 -0.52 -6.42 -23.58
CA SER A 151 -0.44 -5.34 -22.57
C SER A 151 -1.80 -4.77 -22.19
N ASP A 152 -2.74 -4.74 -23.13
CA ASP A 152 -4.08 -4.18 -22.90
C ASP A 152 -4.89 -5.02 -21.92
N LYS A 153 -4.74 -6.32 -21.97
CA LYS A 153 -5.41 -7.27 -21.07
C LYS A 153 -4.55 -7.67 -19.89
N GLN A 154 -3.30 -7.21 -19.84
CA GLN A 154 -2.31 -7.61 -18.84
C GLN A 154 -2.13 -9.13 -18.77
N ARG A 155 -2.09 -9.76 -19.92
CA ARG A 155 -1.90 -11.20 -20.07
C ARG A 155 -0.73 -11.50 -20.99
N VAL A 156 -0.11 -12.63 -20.73
CA VAL A 156 0.96 -13.17 -21.55
C VAL A 156 0.65 -14.61 -21.92
N LYS A 157 1.04 -14.98 -23.12
CA LYS A 157 1.04 -16.37 -23.53
C LYS A 157 2.45 -16.91 -23.35
N VAL A 158 2.59 -17.87 -22.44
CA VAL A 158 3.85 -18.46 -22.06
C VAL A 158 3.88 -19.91 -22.52
N ILE A 159 4.96 -20.30 -23.15
CA ILE A 159 5.19 -21.72 -23.48
C ILE A 159 5.90 -22.36 -22.29
N VAL A 160 5.16 -23.17 -21.55
CA VAL A 160 5.65 -23.89 -20.39
C VAL A 160 6.05 -25.31 -20.80
N SER A 161 7.25 -25.71 -20.43
CA SER A 161 7.69 -27.09 -20.63
C SER A 161 7.19 -28.00 -19.51
N MET A 162 6.21 -28.81 -19.81
CA MET A 162 5.63 -29.79 -18.89
C MET A 162 5.78 -31.19 -19.44
N PHE A 163 6.38 -32.09 -18.65
CA PHE A 163 6.53 -33.52 -19.02
C PHE A 163 7.18 -33.72 -20.41
N GLY A 164 8.17 -32.88 -20.75
CA GLY A 164 8.84 -32.94 -22.03
C GLY A 164 8.05 -32.38 -23.24
N ARG A 165 6.92 -31.72 -22.98
CA ARG A 165 6.09 -31.09 -24.01
C ARG A 165 5.99 -29.60 -23.77
N ALA A 166 6.14 -28.82 -24.82
CA ALA A 166 5.89 -27.39 -24.80
C ALA A 166 4.38 -27.11 -24.90
N THR A 167 3.81 -26.52 -23.88
CA THR A 167 2.37 -26.22 -23.81
C THR A 167 2.17 -24.72 -23.68
N PRO A 168 1.45 -24.08 -24.61
CA PRO A 168 1.12 -22.66 -24.47
C PRO A 168 0.05 -22.46 -23.40
N VAL A 169 0.30 -21.56 -22.47
CA VAL A 169 -0.60 -21.21 -21.37
C VAL A 169 -0.76 -19.71 -21.31
N GLU A 170 -1.99 -19.25 -21.20
CA GLU A 170 -2.29 -17.83 -21.03
C GLU A 170 -2.32 -17.52 -19.53
N LEU A 171 -1.47 -16.57 -19.10
CA LEU A 171 -1.30 -16.18 -17.70
C LEU A 171 -1.43 -14.66 -17.56
N GLU A 172 -1.88 -14.22 -16.39
CA GLU A 172 -1.88 -12.80 -16.05
C GLU A 172 -0.48 -12.36 -15.60
N PHE A 173 -0.16 -11.09 -15.76
CA PHE A 173 1.14 -10.53 -15.38
C PHE A 173 1.48 -10.80 -13.90
N LYS A 174 0.48 -10.78 -13.02
CA LYS A 174 0.65 -11.07 -11.59
C LYS A 174 0.98 -12.53 -11.28
N GLN A 175 0.76 -13.44 -12.22
CA GLN A 175 1.01 -14.87 -12.03
C GLN A 175 2.41 -15.29 -12.44
N ILE A 176 3.20 -14.40 -13.01
CA ILE A 176 4.55 -14.67 -13.48
C ILE A 176 5.54 -13.66 -12.92
N GLU A 177 6.79 -14.10 -12.78
CA GLU A 177 7.92 -13.25 -12.42
C GLU A 177 9.05 -13.47 -13.42
N LYS A 178 9.80 -12.40 -13.70
CA LYS A 178 11.01 -12.51 -14.50
C LYS A 178 12.03 -13.39 -13.79
N GLN A 179 12.49 -14.42 -14.47
CA GLN A 179 13.59 -15.22 -13.96
C GLN A 179 14.86 -14.41 -14.10
N GLN A 180 15.42 -13.98 -12.98
CA GLN A 180 16.74 -13.36 -12.99
C GLN A 180 17.76 -14.44 -13.34
N GLU A 181 18.44 -14.26 -14.45
CA GLU A 181 19.63 -15.02 -14.71
C GLU A 181 20.63 -14.72 -13.59
N GLN A 182 20.82 -15.68 -12.72
CA GLN A 182 21.98 -15.67 -11.86
C GLN A 182 23.19 -15.92 -12.74
N ALA A 183 23.85 -14.85 -13.05
CA ALA A 183 25.14 -14.94 -13.68
C ALA A 183 26.16 -15.55 -12.72
#